data_6e630a8e207b586a6ca3c7bf5e03efe7
#
_entry.id   6e630a8e207b586a6ca3c7bf5e03efe7
#
_cell.length_a   1.000
_cell.length_b   1.000
_cell.length_c   1.000
_cell.angle_alpha   90.00
_cell.angle_beta   90.00
_cell.angle_gamma   90.00
#
_symmetry.space_group_name_H-M   'P 1'
#
loop_
_entity.id
_entity.type
_entity.pdbx_description
1 polymer ?
#
loop_
_entity_poly.entity_id
_entity_poly.type
_entity_poly.pdbx_seq_one_letter_code
_entity_poly.pdbx_strand_id
1 'polypeptide(L)'
;GIYVTDGKELYFMTAEQDQWPLNPRENDDNYCTICYVRNRYLGSSKDDNDMDFTNSDDLNDYLAGLNDLRTEFVFVPLYAYVHSGITISTGSFGNPWDSGCFGIAICTKEQVINAFGNDTDWQRHAKDIIEGEIKTYDKYLTGETYVYSTYLYHKETKSWTLEDTCGGFCSNDEDEMFSSYFNNNYRIIDESEAEPYMWS
;
A
#
# COMPACT_ATOMS: atom_id res chain seq x y z
N GLY A 1 -2.76 21.31 3.61
CA GLY A 1 -3.03 21.27 2.19
C GLY A 1 -2.01 22.04 1.36
N ILE A 2 -2.12 21.91 0.06
CA ILE A 2 -1.25 22.62 -0.89
C ILE A 2 -2.08 23.43 -1.88
N TYR A 3 -1.57 24.61 -2.26
CA TYR A 3 -2.09 25.37 -3.37
C TYR A 3 -1.31 25.01 -4.65
N VAL A 4 -2.02 24.88 -5.77
CA VAL A 4 -1.45 24.49 -7.07
C VAL A 4 -2.00 25.39 -8.15
N THR A 5 -1.16 25.78 -9.11
CA THR A 5 -1.57 26.62 -10.24
C THR A 5 -0.85 26.24 -11.53
N ASP A 6 -1.49 26.50 -12.65
CA ASP A 6 -0.89 26.53 -14.00
C ASP A 6 -0.60 27.96 -14.48
N GLY A 7 -0.79 28.95 -13.59
CA GLY A 7 -0.69 30.37 -13.92
C GLY A 7 -2.03 31.04 -14.28
N LYS A 8 -3.09 30.24 -14.48
CA LYS A 8 -4.45 30.71 -14.81
C LYS A 8 -5.45 30.32 -13.76
N GLU A 9 -5.47 29.02 -13.43
CA GLU A 9 -6.39 28.42 -12.46
C GLU A 9 -5.69 28.23 -11.12
N LEU A 10 -6.45 28.30 -10.05
CA LEU A 10 -6.00 28.00 -8.69
C LEU A 10 -6.72 26.76 -8.18
N TYR A 11 -5.94 25.80 -7.70
CA TYR A 11 -6.43 24.58 -7.05
C TYR A 11 -5.93 24.52 -5.62
N PHE A 12 -6.68 23.79 -4.80
CA PHE A 12 -6.29 23.44 -3.44
C PHE A 12 -6.48 21.94 -3.23
N MET A 13 -5.45 21.28 -2.73
CA MET A 13 -5.52 19.85 -2.38
C MET A 13 -5.39 19.66 -0.88
N THR A 14 -6.18 18.73 -0.36
CA THR A 14 -6.08 18.27 1.02
C THR A 14 -5.78 16.77 1.06
N ALA A 15 -5.04 16.36 2.10
CA ALA A 15 -4.91 14.96 2.49
C ALA A 15 -5.54 14.81 3.87
N GLU A 16 -6.55 13.98 3.97
CA GLU A 16 -7.22 13.67 5.23
C GLU A 16 -7.09 12.18 5.52
N GLN A 17 -6.95 11.83 6.78
CA GLN A 17 -6.92 10.41 7.18
C GLN A 17 -8.23 9.75 6.76
N ASP A 18 -8.12 8.61 6.09
CA ASP A 18 -9.29 7.84 5.66
C ASP A 18 -9.92 7.19 6.90
N GLN A 19 -11.19 7.50 7.15
CA GLN A 19 -11.94 6.92 8.28
C GLN A 19 -12.51 5.54 7.97
N TRP A 20 -12.56 5.16 6.69
CA TRP A 20 -13.15 3.91 6.22
C TRP A 20 -12.28 3.26 5.13
N PRO A 21 -11.00 2.99 5.44
CA PRO A 21 -10.10 2.46 4.42
C PRO A 21 -10.49 1.05 4.02
N LEU A 22 -10.30 0.74 2.74
CA LEU A 22 -10.47 -0.62 2.22
C LEU A 22 -9.24 -1.45 2.57
N ASN A 23 -9.46 -2.69 3.00
CA ASN A 23 -8.38 -3.63 3.27
C ASN A 23 -7.69 -3.99 1.95
N PRO A 24 -6.38 -3.69 1.78
CA PRO A 24 -5.68 -3.98 0.53
C PRO A 24 -5.54 -5.47 0.24
N ARG A 25 -5.55 -6.33 1.27
CA ARG A 25 -5.53 -7.79 1.04
C ARG A 25 -6.85 -8.30 0.45
N GLU A 26 -7.91 -7.56 0.59
CA GLU A 26 -9.24 -7.93 0.11
C GLU A 26 -9.60 -7.22 -1.21
N ASN A 27 -9.12 -5.99 -1.41
CA ASN A 27 -9.59 -5.10 -2.46
C ASN A 27 -8.56 -4.79 -3.55
N ASP A 28 -7.26 -4.97 -3.29
CA ASP A 28 -6.21 -4.74 -4.27
C ASP A 28 -5.86 -6.02 -5.02
N ASP A 29 -5.28 -5.88 -6.21
CA ASP A 29 -4.65 -6.99 -6.93
C ASP A 29 -3.32 -7.33 -6.24
N ASN A 30 -3.28 -8.48 -5.59
CA ASN A 30 -2.12 -8.95 -4.86
C ASN A 30 -1.42 -10.08 -5.63
N TYR A 31 -0.09 -9.99 -5.72
CA TYR A 31 0.74 -10.98 -6.40
C TYR A 31 1.47 -11.92 -5.46
N CYS A 32 1.67 -11.51 -4.19
CA CYS A 32 2.18 -12.45 -3.20
C CYS A 32 1.04 -13.11 -2.42
N THR A 33 1.35 -14.26 -1.82
CA THR A 33 0.45 -15.02 -0.96
C THR A 33 0.92 -14.88 0.48
N ILE A 34 0.02 -14.55 1.41
CA ILE A 34 0.31 -14.60 2.83
C ILE A 34 -0.17 -15.93 3.37
N CYS A 35 0.75 -16.64 4.02
CA CYS A 35 0.47 -17.90 4.71
C CYS A 35 0.48 -17.63 6.21
N TYR A 36 -0.71 -17.59 6.81
CA TYR A 36 -0.89 -17.32 8.24
C TYR A 36 -0.76 -18.60 9.03
N VAL A 37 -0.01 -18.55 10.13
CA VAL A 37 0.11 -19.65 11.11
C VAL A 37 -0.54 -19.26 12.43
N ARG A 38 -0.49 -17.96 12.76
CA ARG A 38 -1.04 -17.39 13.99
C ARG A 38 -1.82 -16.14 13.68
N ASN A 39 -2.97 -16.30 13.03
CA ASN A 39 -3.82 -15.19 12.59
C ASN A 39 -4.72 -14.66 13.69
N ARG A 40 -4.20 -14.46 14.90
CA ARG A 40 -4.99 -14.07 16.07
C ARG A 40 -5.53 -12.64 16.01
N TYR A 41 -4.82 -11.74 15.32
CA TYR A 41 -5.07 -10.30 15.40
C TYR A 41 -5.42 -9.62 14.07
N LEU A 42 -5.29 -10.33 12.94
CA LEU A 42 -5.39 -9.73 11.61
C LEU A 42 -6.78 -9.86 10.97
N GLY A 43 -7.69 -10.55 11.65
CA GLY A 43 -9.05 -10.75 11.15
C GLY A 43 -9.14 -11.80 10.05
N SER A 44 -10.32 -11.91 9.42
CA SER A 44 -10.61 -12.91 8.39
C SER A 44 -10.57 -12.36 6.97
N SER A 45 -10.54 -11.03 6.80
CA SER A 45 -10.51 -10.39 5.48
C SER A 45 -9.11 -10.47 4.88
N LYS A 46 -8.99 -11.21 3.77
CA LYS A 46 -7.72 -11.50 3.12
C LYS A 46 -7.92 -11.75 1.63
N ASP A 47 -6.82 -11.76 0.88
CA ASP A 47 -6.83 -12.17 -0.52
C ASP A 47 -7.29 -13.63 -0.67
N ASP A 48 -7.99 -13.94 -1.77
CA ASP A 48 -8.48 -15.30 -2.03
C ASP A 48 -7.34 -16.34 -2.09
N ASN A 49 -6.13 -15.90 -2.43
CA ASN A 49 -4.95 -16.77 -2.48
C ASN A 49 -4.24 -16.90 -1.13
N ASP A 50 -4.58 -16.07 -0.15
CA ASP A 50 -4.00 -16.17 1.20
C ASP A 50 -4.49 -17.44 1.88
N MET A 51 -3.63 -18.04 2.70
CA MET A 51 -3.85 -19.35 3.29
C MET A 51 -3.69 -19.30 4.81
N ASP A 52 -4.52 -20.08 5.51
CA ASP A 52 -4.38 -20.31 6.94
C ASP A 52 -3.87 -21.73 7.22
N PHE A 53 -2.93 -21.82 8.14
CA PHE A 53 -2.37 -23.08 8.60
C PHE A 53 -2.57 -23.20 10.12
N THR A 54 -2.87 -24.41 10.60
CA THR A 54 -3.09 -24.66 12.02
C THR A 54 -1.82 -24.46 12.84
N ASN A 55 -0.66 -24.82 12.27
CA ASN A 55 0.64 -24.72 12.91
C ASN A 55 1.77 -24.60 11.87
N SER A 56 2.99 -24.39 12.35
CA SER A 56 4.16 -24.27 11.49
C SER A 56 4.54 -25.56 10.76
N ASP A 57 4.22 -26.73 11.31
CA ASP A 57 4.50 -28.00 10.67
C ASP A 57 3.65 -28.16 9.39
N ASP A 58 2.39 -27.78 9.43
CA ASP A 58 1.51 -27.81 8.25
C ASP A 58 1.99 -26.85 7.16
N LEU A 59 2.47 -25.68 7.54
CA LEU A 59 3.07 -24.75 6.57
C LEU A 59 4.37 -25.29 5.99
N ASN A 60 5.23 -25.92 6.79
CA ASN A 60 6.44 -26.56 6.32
C ASN A 60 6.13 -27.71 5.34
N ASP A 61 5.10 -28.48 5.58
CA ASP A 61 4.63 -29.52 4.66
C ASP A 61 4.16 -28.92 3.33
N TYR A 62 3.47 -27.79 3.37
CA TYR A 62 3.09 -27.06 2.15
C TYR A 62 4.30 -26.59 1.35
N LEU A 63 5.31 -26.01 2.01
CA LEU A 63 6.54 -25.57 1.34
C LEU A 63 7.33 -26.75 0.76
N ALA A 64 7.38 -27.89 1.47
CA ALA A 64 7.99 -29.12 0.97
C ALA A 64 7.26 -29.61 -0.29
N GLY A 65 5.92 -29.52 -0.32
CA GLY A 65 5.13 -29.85 -1.51
C GLY A 65 5.44 -28.98 -2.71
N LEU A 66 5.67 -27.69 -2.51
CA LEU A 66 6.12 -26.78 -3.59
C LEU A 66 7.49 -27.20 -4.13
N ASN A 67 8.42 -27.57 -3.25
CA ASN A 67 9.73 -28.06 -3.65
C ASN A 67 9.64 -29.39 -4.44
N ASP A 68 8.78 -30.30 -4.01
CA ASP A 68 8.54 -31.58 -4.70
C ASP A 68 8.00 -31.37 -6.11
N LEU A 69 7.15 -30.35 -6.30
CA LEU A 69 6.62 -29.93 -7.59
C LEU A 69 7.61 -29.08 -8.40
N ARG A 70 8.81 -28.82 -7.85
CA ARG A 70 9.85 -27.97 -8.45
C ARG A 70 9.36 -26.53 -8.71
N THR A 71 8.43 -26.05 -7.91
CA THR A 71 7.99 -24.66 -7.94
C THR A 71 9.09 -23.76 -7.41
N GLU A 72 9.51 -22.78 -8.21
CA GLU A 72 10.47 -21.78 -7.78
C GLU A 72 9.74 -20.65 -7.03
N PHE A 73 10.19 -20.31 -5.83
CA PHE A 73 9.57 -19.30 -4.99
C PHE A 73 10.57 -18.59 -4.07
N VAL A 74 10.21 -17.42 -3.62
CA VAL A 74 10.87 -16.65 -2.57
C VAL A 74 9.88 -16.48 -1.43
N PHE A 75 10.33 -16.56 -0.18
CA PHE A 75 9.51 -16.25 0.97
C PHE A 75 10.25 -15.42 1.99
N VAL A 76 9.51 -14.65 2.79
CA VAL A 76 10.03 -13.92 3.94
C VAL A 76 9.12 -14.14 5.14
N PRO A 77 9.67 -14.25 6.36
CA PRO A 77 8.87 -14.32 7.57
C PRO A 77 8.17 -12.98 7.83
N LEU A 78 6.98 -13.06 8.40
CA LEU A 78 6.17 -11.91 8.77
C LEU A 78 6.03 -11.83 10.28
N TYR A 79 6.26 -10.64 10.83
CA TYR A 79 6.18 -10.35 12.25
C TYR A 79 5.07 -9.37 12.53
N ALA A 80 4.35 -9.58 13.64
CA ALA A 80 3.36 -8.66 14.13
C ALA A 80 3.77 -8.16 15.51
N TYR A 81 3.58 -6.86 15.74
CA TYR A 81 3.76 -6.23 17.03
C TYR A 81 2.44 -5.59 17.46
N VAL A 82 1.94 -6.01 18.61
CA VAL A 82 0.66 -5.55 19.17
C VAL A 82 0.92 -4.63 20.35
N HIS A 83 0.66 -3.33 20.17
CA HIS A 83 0.81 -2.32 21.23
C HIS A 83 -0.18 -1.19 20.95
N SER A 84 -1.37 -1.22 21.55
CA SER A 84 -2.49 -0.30 21.27
C SER A 84 -2.96 -0.29 19.80
N GLY A 85 -2.49 -1.19 18.98
CA GLY A 85 -2.79 -1.40 17.56
C GLY A 85 -1.90 -2.51 17.06
N ILE A 86 -1.96 -2.80 15.77
CA ILE A 86 -1.14 -3.85 15.13
C ILE A 86 -0.27 -3.19 14.07
N THR A 87 1.04 -3.47 14.12
CA THR A 87 1.96 -3.22 13.01
C THR A 87 2.58 -4.53 12.57
N ILE A 88 2.82 -4.67 11.27
CA ILE A 88 3.46 -5.84 10.70
C ILE A 88 4.71 -5.45 9.92
N SER A 89 5.66 -6.37 9.84
CA SER A 89 6.89 -6.16 9.11
C SER A 89 7.40 -7.46 8.51
N THR A 90 8.23 -7.34 7.47
CA THR A 90 9.02 -8.45 6.94
C THR A 90 10.26 -8.65 7.79
N GLY A 91 10.61 -9.91 8.07
CA GLY A 91 11.87 -10.25 8.68
C GLY A 91 12.98 -10.50 7.68
N SER A 92 14.20 -10.67 8.17
CA SER A 92 15.32 -11.10 7.36
C SER A 92 15.20 -12.59 7.01
N PHE A 93 15.85 -12.99 5.93
CA PHE A 93 16.00 -14.41 5.62
C PHE A 93 16.76 -15.11 6.76
N GLY A 94 16.18 -16.18 7.29
CA GLY A 94 16.76 -16.89 8.42
C GLY A 94 15.77 -17.86 9.03
N ASN A 95 15.70 -17.89 10.34
CA ASN A 95 14.75 -18.73 11.05
C ASN A 95 13.37 -18.05 11.11
N PRO A 96 12.37 -18.49 10.31
CA PRO A 96 11.06 -17.83 10.26
C PRO A 96 10.19 -18.05 11.51
N TRP A 97 10.60 -18.93 12.42
CA TRP A 97 9.76 -19.35 13.53
C TRP A 97 10.13 -18.73 14.89
N ASP A 98 10.72 -17.54 14.85
CA ASP A 98 10.95 -16.74 16.05
C ASP A 98 9.62 -16.36 16.72
N SER A 99 9.68 -16.05 18.01
CA SER A 99 8.54 -15.50 18.73
C SER A 99 8.09 -14.17 18.09
N GLY A 100 6.82 -14.05 17.73
CA GLY A 100 6.26 -12.91 17.00
C GLY A 100 6.08 -13.14 15.51
N CYS A 101 6.68 -14.19 14.94
CA CYS A 101 6.37 -14.61 13.57
C CYS A 101 4.94 -15.15 13.53
N PHE A 102 4.10 -14.55 12.69
CA PHE A 102 2.72 -15.01 12.53
C PHE A 102 2.48 -15.77 11.22
N GLY A 103 3.48 -15.83 10.36
CA GLY A 103 3.39 -16.52 9.08
C GLY A 103 4.52 -16.10 8.14
N ILE A 104 4.32 -16.35 6.87
CA ILE A 104 5.24 -15.95 5.81
C ILE A 104 4.48 -15.29 4.66
N ALA A 105 5.18 -14.43 3.93
CA ALA A 105 4.76 -14.02 2.59
C ALA A 105 5.57 -14.78 1.56
N ILE A 106 4.91 -15.36 0.57
CA ILE A 106 5.51 -16.15 -0.48
C ILE A 106 5.17 -15.57 -1.84
N CYS A 107 6.14 -15.50 -2.73
CA CYS A 107 5.94 -15.11 -4.11
C CYS A 107 6.65 -16.11 -5.02
N THR A 108 5.87 -16.75 -5.90
CA THR A 108 6.40 -17.71 -6.87
C THR A 108 6.91 -16.99 -8.11
N LYS A 109 7.79 -17.66 -8.85
CA LYS A 109 8.25 -17.16 -10.15
C LYS A 109 7.07 -16.92 -11.11
N GLU A 110 6.06 -17.80 -11.09
CA GLU A 110 4.84 -17.63 -11.89
C GLU A 110 4.08 -16.33 -11.53
N GLN A 111 3.97 -16.02 -10.25
CA GLN A 111 3.35 -14.77 -9.80
C GLN A 111 4.11 -13.54 -10.27
N VAL A 112 5.45 -13.59 -10.26
CA VAL A 112 6.28 -12.50 -10.81
C VAL A 112 6.07 -12.34 -12.31
N ILE A 113 6.04 -13.44 -13.05
CA ILE A 113 5.80 -13.42 -14.50
C ILE A 113 4.42 -12.85 -14.82
N ASN A 114 3.41 -13.17 -14.04
CA ASN A 114 2.07 -12.60 -14.20
C ASN A 114 2.04 -11.07 -13.94
N ALA A 115 2.90 -10.58 -13.03
CA ALA A 115 2.97 -9.16 -12.70
C ALA A 115 3.81 -8.35 -13.70
N PHE A 116 4.94 -8.87 -14.14
CA PHE A 116 5.98 -8.12 -14.88
C PHE A 116 6.39 -8.76 -16.23
N GLY A 117 5.89 -9.95 -16.55
CA GLY A 117 6.36 -10.71 -17.70
C GLY A 117 7.64 -11.50 -17.40
N ASN A 118 8.25 -12.07 -18.46
CA ASN A 118 9.49 -12.82 -18.31
C ASN A 118 10.62 -11.97 -17.76
N ASP A 119 11.29 -12.46 -16.73
CA ASP A 119 12.26 -11.72 -15.96
C ASP A 119 13.41 -12.62 -15.49
N THR A 120 14.65 -12.25 -15.85
CA THR A 120 15.85 -12.96 -15.41
C THR A 120 16.21 -12.65 -13.97
N ASP A 121 15.66 -11.58 -13.39
CA ASP A 121 15.89 -11.11 -12.01
C ASP A 121 14.62 -11.26 -11.16
N TRP A 122 13.89 -12.34 -11.40
CA TRP A 122 12.57 -12.54 -10.79
C TRP A 122 12.63 -12.63 -9.25
N GLN A 123 13.73 -13.14 -8.65
CA GLN A 123 13.86 -13.23 -7.20
C GLN A 123 13.86 -11.84 -6.55
N ARG A 124 14.54 -10.87 -7.15
CA ARG A 124 14.55 -9.48 -6.67
C ARG A 124 13.16 -8.86 -6.77
N HIS A 125 12.51 -9.05 -7.90
CA HIS A 125 11.15 -8.56 -8.10
C HIS A 125 10.14 -9.24 -7.17
N ALA A 126 10.30 -10.52 -6.88
CA ALA A 126 9.48 -11.21 -5.89
C ALA A 126 9.61 -10.58 -4.49
N LYS A 127 10.83 -10.22 -4.07
CA LYS A 127 11.06 -9.52 -2.80
C LYS A 127 10.43 -8.14 -2.80
N ASP A 128 10.56 -7.39 -3.88
CA ASP A 128 9.97 -6.04 -4.02
C ASP A 128 8.44 -6.12 -3.94
N ILE A 129 7.83 -7.11 -4.59
CA ILE A 129 6.38 -7.38 -4.50
C ILE A 129 5.98 -7.62 -3.04
N ILE A 130 6.66 -8.53 -2.35
CA ILE A 130 6.35 -8.87 -0.96
C ILE A 130 6.49 -7.62 -0.07
N GLU A 131 7.60 -6.91 -0.15
CA GLU A 131 7.86 -5.74 0.68
C GLU A 131 6.82 -4.64 0.43
N GLY A 132 6.48 -4.39 -0.84
CA GLY A 132 5.47 -3.40 -1.22
C GLY A 132 4.08 -3.74 -0.71
N GLU A 133 3.64 -4.98 -0.89
CA GLU A 133 2.31 -5.42 -0.45
C GLU A 133 2.19 -5.46 1.08
N ILE A 134 3.24 -5.91 1.78
CA ILE A 134 3.25 -5.93 3.24
C ILE A 134 3.28 -4.51 3.81
N LYS A 135 4.05 -3.61 3.20
CA LYS A 135 4.06 -2.20 3.61
C LYS A 135 2.69 -1.55 3.46
N THR A 136 2.01 -1.80 2.35
CA THR A 136 0.65 -1.30 2.11
C THR A 136 -0.34 -1.85 3.13
N TYR A 137 -0.24 -3.14 3.43
CA TYR A 137 -1.08 -3.77 4.45
C TYR A 137 -0.80 -3.21 5.85
N ASP A 138 0.46 -2.98 6.20
CA ASP A 138 0.85 -2.35 7.46
C ASP A 138 0.26 -0.94 7.59
N LYS A 139 0.32 -0.14 6.55
CA LYS A 139 -0.29 1.20 6.53
C LYS A 139 -1.80 1.15 6.78
N TYR A 140 -2.48 0.19 6.20
CA TYR A 140 -3.89 -0.05 6.48
C TYR A 140 -4.12 -0.40 7.96
N LEU A 141 -3.33 -1.33 8.52
CA LEU A 141 -3.47 -1.79 9.90
C LEU A 141 -3.17 -0.69 10.92
N THR A 142 -2.22 0.19 10.62
CA THR A 142 -1.85 1.31 11.50
C THR A 142 -2.72 2.55 11.32
N GLY A 143 -3.62 2.55 10.33
CA GLY A 143 -4.48 3.68 10.03
C GLY A 143 -3.79 4.79 9.23
N GLU A 144 -2.61 4.56 8.69
CA GLU A 144 -1.87 5.53 7.86
C GLU A 144 -2.33 5.47 6.41
N THR A 145 -3.61 5.70 6.20
CA THR A 145 -4.26 5.76 4.89
C THR A 145 -4.98 7.08 4.74
N TYR A 146 -4.93 7.66 3.54
CA TYR A 146 -5.38 9.02 3.27
C TYR A 146 -6.29 9.11 2.07
N VAL A 147 -7.18 10.08 2.12
CA VAL A 147 -8.01 10.52 0.99
C VAL A 147 -7.50 11.87 0.54
N TYR A 148 -7.23 12.01 -0.76
CA TYR A 148 -6.88 13.29 -1.36
C TYR A 148 -8.12 13.90 -2.00
N SER A 149 -8.36 15.18 -1.72
CA SER A 149 -9.44 15.96 -2.32
C SER A 149 -8.85 17.16 -3.04
N THR A 150 -9.28 17.39 -4.27
CA THR A 150 -8.83 18.49 -5.12
C THR A 150 -9.99 19.43 -5.37
N TYR A 151 -9.76 20.71 -5.10
CA TYR A 151 -10.73 21.78 -5.27
C TYR A 151 -10.25 22.79 -6.29
N LEU A 152 -11.18 23.31 -7.11
CA LEU A 152 -10.92 24.41 -8.04
C LEU A 152 -11.54 25.69 -7.51
N TYR A 153 -10.80 26.80 -7.55
CA TYR A 153 -11.29 28.11 -7.19
C TYR A 153 -11.97 28.79 -8.40
N HIS A 154 -13.16 29.30 -8.20
CA HIS A 154 -13.92 30.07 -9.18
C HIS A 154 -13.90 31.56 -8.83
N LYS A 155 -13.21 32.38 -9.62
CA LYS A 155 -13.08 33.82 -9.40
C LYS A 155 -14.41 34.57 -9.45
N GLU A 156 -15.31 34.14 -10.33
CA GLU A 156 -16.61 34.80 -10.55
C GLU A 156 -17.52 34.68 -9.34
N THR A 157 -17.56 33.51 -8.72
CA THR A 157 -18.41 33.24 -7.56
C THR A 157 -17.63 33.34 -6.24
N LYS A 158 -16.32 33.51 -6.29
CA LYS A 158 -15.41 33.50 -5.11
C LYS A 158 -15.62 32.26 -4.24
N SER A 159 -15.71 31.11 -4.87
CA SER A 159 -15.99 29.84 -4.20
C SER A 159 -15.13 28.71 -4.72
N TRP A 160 -14.98 27.69 -3.90
CA TRP A 160 -14.29 26.45 -4.22
C TRP A 160 -15.29 25.38 -4.60
N THR A 161 -14.99 24.60 -5.63
CA THR A 161 -15.74 23.38 -5.95
C THR A 161 -14.84 22.17 -5.90
N LEU A 162 -15.37 21.08 -5.37
CA LEU A 162 -14.68 19.79 -5.35
C LEU A 162 -14.63 19.23 -6.78
N GLU A 163 -13.40 18.98 -7.28
CA GLU A 163 -13.19 18.41 -8.60
C GLU A 163 -12.96 16.90 -8.55
N ASP A 164 -12.25 16.44 -7.53
CA ASP A 164 -11.91 15.02 -7.39
C ASP A 164 -11.69 14.62 -5.94
N THR A 165 -12.01 13.36 -5.64
CA THR A 165 -11.71 12.72 -4.37
C THR A 165 -11.19 11.32 -4.65
N CYS A 166 -10.01 10.98 -4.15
CA CYS A 166 -9.40 9.67 -4.34
C CYS A 166 -8.78 9.17 -3.04
N GLY A 167 -9.12 7.94 -2.66
CA GLY A 167 -8.58 7.27 -1.48
C GLY A 167 -7.51 6.24 -1.82
N GLY A 168 -7.04 5.53 -0.79
CA GLY A 168 -6.07 4.45 -0.95
C GLY A 168 -4.62 4.88 -0.94
N PHE A 169 -4.33 6.13 -0.58
CA PHE A 169 -2.96 6.60 -0.44
C PHE A 169 -2.41 6.26 0.94
N CYS A 170 -1.12 5.92 0.99
CA CYS A 170 -0.42 5.54 2.22
C CYS A 170 0.48 6.67 2.78
N SER A 171 0.36 7.86 2.25
CA SER A 171 1.16 9.02 2.61
C SER A 171 0.34 10.29 2.48
N ASN A 172 0.68 11.30 3.29
CA ASN A 172 0.18 12.68 3.16
C ASN A 172 1.28 13.63 2.66
N ASP A 173 2.31 13.09 2.03
CA ASP A 173 3.41 13.86 1.45
C ASP A 173 2.91 14.78 0.33
N GLU A 174 3.35 16.03 0.34
CA GLU A 174 2.86 17.07 -0.59
C GLU A 174 3.23 16.78 -2.04
N ASP A 175 4.44 16.25 -2.29
CA ASP A 175 4.87 15.90 -3.64
C ASP A 175 4.09 14.72 -4.21
N GLU A 176 3.78 13.73 -3.37
CA GLU A 176 2.93 12.61 -3.75
C GLU A 176 1.49 13.07 -4.03
N MET A 177 0.93 13.94 -3.18
CA MET A 177 -0.39 14.54 -3.42
C MET A 177 -0.41 15.27 -4.78
N PHE A 178 0.56 16.13 -5.01
CA PHE A 178 0.67 16.89 -6.26
C PHE A 178 0.73 15.96 -7.48
N SER A 179 1.66 15.00 -7.48
CA SER A 179 1.88 14.10 -8.62
C SER A 179 0.74 13.12 -8.84
N SER A 180 -0.12 12.90 -7.85
CA SER A 180 -1.31 12.04 -8.00
C SER A 180 -2.37 12.62 -8.94
N TYR A 181 -2.39 13.94 -9.14
CA TYR A 181 -3.43 14.63 -9.89
C TYR A 181 -2.89 15.58 -10.97
N PHE A 182 -1.75 16.23 -10.73
CA PHE A 182 -1.20 17.27 -11.61
C PHE A 182 0.04 16.79 -12.37
N ASN A 183 0.24 17.38 -13.54
CA ASN A 183 1.44 17.20 -14.39
C ASN A 183 2.37 18.41 -14.32
N ASN A 184 3.42 18.42 -15.14
CA ASN A 184 4.47 19.45 -15.14
C ASN A 184 4.00 20.84 -15.62
N ASN A 185 2.78 20.99 -16.11
CA ASN A 185 2.20 22.30 -16.44
C ASN A 185 1.70 23.04 -15.20
N TYR A 186 1.69 22.36 -14.07
CA TYR A 186 1.25 22.89 -12.78
C TYR A 186 2.42 22.93 -11.82
N ARG A 187 2.31 23.77 -10.79
CA ARG A 187 3.28 23.85 -9.71
C ARG A 187 2.62 24.13 -8.37
N ILE A 188 3.26 23.66 -7.33
CA ILE A 188 2.88 24.00 -5.95
C ILE A 188 3.30 25.45 -5.69
N ILE A 189 2.42 26.22 -5.06
CA ILE A 189 2.67 27.60 -4.65
C ILE A 189 2.36 27.77 -3.16
N ASP A 190 2.92 28.79 -2.56
CA ASP A 190 2.59 29.16 -1.19
C ASP A 190 1.30 29.98 -1.12
N GLU A 191 0.82 30.22 0.10
CA GLU A 191 -0.41 30.97 0.35
C GLU A 191 -0.31 32.42 -0.18
N SER A 192 0.84 33.05 -0.06
CA SER A 192 1.04 34.43 -0.52
C SER A 192 0.98 34.54 -2.05
N GLU A 193 1.42 33.52 -2.77
CA GLU A 193 1.25 33.44 -4.23
C GLU A 193 -0.20 33.10 -4.63
N ALA A 194 -0.93 32.36 -3.79
CA ALA A 194 -2.31 32.00 -4.04
C ALA A 194 -3.31 33.16 -3.85
N GLU A 195 -3.03 34.06 -2.89
CA GLU A 195 -3.91 35.18 -2.56
C GLU A 195 -4.32 36.05 -3.76
N PRO A 196 -3.42 36.44 -4.70
CA PRO A 196 -3.82 37.24 -5.86
C PRO A 196 -4.87 36.56 -6.76
N TYR A 197 -4.93 35.22 -6.80
CA TYR A 197 -5.95 34.49 -7.54
C TYR A 197 -7.34 34.59 -6.89
N MET A 198 -7.37 34.77 -5.58
CA MET A 198 -8.62 34.83 -4.80
C MET A 198 -9.15 36.25 -4.65
N TRP A 199 -8.28 37.27 -4.64
CA TRP A 199 -8.62 38.65 -4.34
C TRP A 199 -8.61 39.61 -5.54
N SER A 200 -8.24 39.14 -6.69
CA SER A 200 -8.21 39.96 -7.90
C SER A 200 -9.55 40.06 -8.65
#